data_56048902b0d5f1b4645854560a2ec069
#
_entry.id   56048902b0d5f1b4645854560a2ec069
#
_cell.length_a   1.000
_cell.length_b   1.000
_cell.length_c   1.000
_cell.angle_alpha   90.00
_cell.angle_beta   90.00
_cell.angle_gamma   90.00
#
_symmetry.space_group_name_H-M   'P 1'
#
loop_
_entity.id
_entity.type
_entity.pdbx_description
1 polymer ?
#
loop_
_entity_poly.entity_id
_entity_poly.type
_entity_poly.pdbx_seq_one_letter_code
_entity_poly.pdbx_strand_id
1 'polypeptide(L)'
;HSFPTRRSSDLLSMYTGGAFGARLGSGVEPSLNGPSFVTVASAASMKLGKPVSLFYSRDEDFLFYWGRGTFRSKVNVGFKEDGSMVMMDTDVWRNVSTGGSIGLGTFEYDATPTGNMLYSHTCKHNRLRKNSVFTNGPGYVGWQGFGNPEVFLPVEVAMDEAAEKLGIDPVELRRKNHMRQGDNYLSLAYEFSGPQFASRDGIEECLNVASEKVDWASRTPPSQ
;
A
#
# COMPACT_ATOMS: atom_id res chain seq x y z
N HIS A 1 27.41 17.19 35.53
CA HIS A 1 26.65 17.59 34.35
C HIS A 1 25.24 17.91 34.81
N SER A 2 24.92 19.20 34.99
CA SER A 2 23.55 19.64 35.20
C SER A 2 22.78 19.40 33.87
N PHE A 3 21.86 18.46 33.90
CA PHE A 3 20.89 18.37 32.80
C PHE A 3 20.14 19.71 32.72
N PRO A 4 19.97 20.30 31.53
CA PRO A 4 19.17 21.49 31.41
C PRO A 4 17.79 21.20 32.01
N THR A 5 17.26 22.13 32.78
CA THR A 5 15.90 22.05 33.34
C THR A 5 14.94 21.79 32.21
N ARG A 6 14.42 20.57 32.13
CA ARG A 6 13.45 20.18 31.11
C ARG A 6 12.19 21.00 31.33
N ARG A 7 11.77 21.69 30.29
CA ARG A 7 10.49 22.39 30.30
C ARG A 7 9.37 21.36 30.35
N SER A 8 8.23 21.70 30.90
CA SER A 8 7.04 20.86 30.96
C SER A 8 6.51 20.41 29.58
N SER A 9 7.07 20.97 28.52
CA SER A 9 6.76 20.66 27.11
C SER A 9 7.83 19.82 26.41
N ASP A 10 8.86 19.35 27.11
CA ASP A 10 9.90 18.54 26.47
C ASP A 10 9.36 17.12 26.24
N LEU A 11 9.30 16.76 24.96
CA LEU A 11 8.94 15.43 24.50
C LEU A 11 10.21 14.63 24.19
N LEU A 12 10.31 13.46 24.79
CA LEU A 12 11.41 12.53 24.52
C LEU A 12 10.87 11.39 23.66
N SER A 13 11.36 11.29 22.44
CA SER A 13 11.18 10.10 21.62
C SER A 13 12.30 9.13 21.93
N MET A 14 11.93 7.93 22.36
CA MET A 14 12.86 6.83 22.53
C MET A 14 13.19 6.18 21.19
N TYR A 15 14.17 5.29 21.17
CA TYR A 15 14.50 4.51 19.98
C TYR A 15 13.28 3.74 19.50
N THR A 16 12.97 3.88 18.21
CA THR A 16 11.81 3.23 17.59
C THR A 16 12.27 2.04 16.77
N GLY A 17 11.75 0.86 17.08
CA GLY A 17 12.04 -0.38 16.36
C GLY A 17 11.31 -0.55 15.04
N GLY A 18 10.72 0.54 14.52
CA GLY A 18 9.93 0.57 13.31
C GLY A 18 8.45 0.83 13.58
N ALA A 19 7.76 1.38 12.60
CA ALA A 19 6.33 1.67 12.69
C ALA A 19 5.55 1.19 11.45
N PHE A 20 6.22 1.04 10.31
CA PHE A 20 5.69 0.52 9.05
C PHE A 20 4.41 1.21 8.55
N GLY A 21 4.12 2.42 9.02
CA GLY A 21 2.90 3.17 8.75
C GLY A 21 1.83 3.08 9.85
N ALA A 22 1.87 2.08 10.74
CA ALA A 22 0.86 1.90 11.78
C ALA A 22 0.72 3.10 12.74
N ARG A 23 1.77 3.90 12.88
CA ARG A 23 1.79 5.06 13.78
C ARG A 23 1.45 6.39 13.11
N LEU A 24 1.13 6.40 11.83
CA LEU A 24 0.80 7.62 11.09
C LEU A 24 -0.38 8.39 11.68
N GLY A 25 -1.32 7.72 12.30
CA GLY A 25 -2.49 8.35 12.89
C GLY A 25 -2.51 8.45 14.40
N SER A 26 -1.59 7.77 15.08
CA SER A 26 -1.66 7.62 16.53
C SER A 26 -0.85 8.65 17.32
N GLY A 27 -0.05 9.47 16.69
CA GLY A 27 0.88 10.27 17.47
C GLY A 27 1.25 11.65 16.99
N VAL A 28 1.08 11.96 15.73
CA VAL A 28 1.68 13.17 15.18
C VAL A 28 0.64 14.21 14.76
N GLU A 29 -0.56 13.78 14.40
CA GLU A 29 -1.61 14.71 13.97
C GLU A 29 -2.87 14.59 14.82
N PRO A 30 -3.20 15.60 15.65
CA PRO A 30 -4.40 15.60 16.48
C PRO A 30 -5.71 15.58 15.70
N SER A 31 -5.65 15.88 14.42
CA SER A 31 -6.84 16.12 13.59
C SER A 31 -7.52 14.86 13.07
N LEU A 32 -6.88 13.70 13.14
CA LEU A 32 -7.36 12.56 12.38
C LEU A 32 -8.09 11.50 13.20
N ASN A 33 -7.81 11.29 14.53
CA ASN A 33 -8.50 10.22 15.27
C ASN A 33 -8.42 10.27 16.80
N GLY A 34 -8.62 11.40 17.38
CA GLY A 34 -8.59 11.56 18.83
C GLY A 34 -7.25 12.03 19.38
N PRO A 35 -7.13 12.16 20.70
CA PRO A 35 -5.94 12.72 21.32
C PRO A 35 -4.75 11.80 21.05
N SER A 36 -3.72 12.35 20.42
CA SER A 36 -2.47 11.62 20.23
C SER A 36 -1.83 11.28 21.58
N PHE A 37 -1.01 10.23 21.63
CA PHE A 37 -0.25 9.87 22.85
C PHE A 37 0.53 11.04 23.40
N VAL A 38 1.09 11.82 22.50
CA VAL A 38 1.82 13.06 22.82
C VAL A 38 0.90 14.02 23.55
N THR A 39 -0.31 14.25 23.05
CA THR A 39 -1.28 15.14 23.66
C THR A 39 -1.72 14.65 25.04
N VAL A 40 -2.04 13.36 25.15
CA VAL A 40 -2.46 12.76 26.43
C VAL A 40 -1.36 12.82 27.46
N ALA A 41 -0.15 12.38 27.11
CA ALA A 41 1.01 12.39 28.00
C ALA A 41 1.39 13.82 28.42
N SER A 42 1.36 14.77 27.48
CA SER A 42 1.63 16.18 27.76
C SER A 42 0.60 16.81 28.68
N ALA A 43 -0.67 16.59 28.43
CA ALA A 43 -1.76 17.10 29.27
C ALA A 43 -1.69 16.53 30.70
N ALA A 44 -1.41 15.23 30.80
CA ALA A 44 -1.24 14.58 32.09
C ALA A 44 0.00 15.12 32.83
N SER A 45 1.11 15.32 32.15
CA SER A 45 2.33 15.88 32.72
C SER A 45 2.11 17.32 33.22
N MET A 46 1.45 18.13 32.43
CA MET A 46 1.08 19.50 32.81
C MET A 46 0.18 19.52 34.06
N LYS A 47 -0.84 18.67 34.08
CA LYS A 47 -1.78 18.58 35.20
C LYS A 47 -1.11 18.09 36.50
N LEU A 48 -0.20 17.14 36.39
CA LEU A 48 0.47 16.53 37.54
C LEU A 48 1.75 17.28 38.00
N GLY A 49 2.29 18.15 37.14
CA GLY A 49 3.59 18.79 37.38
C GLY A 49 4.74 17.79 37.45
N LYS A 50 4.61 16.62 36.85
CA LYS A 50 5.57 15.51 36.87
C LYS A 50 5.75 14.89 35.47
N PRO A 51 6.90 14.27 35.21
CA PRO A 51 7.09 13.45 34.03
C PRO A 51 6.03 12.33 33.96
N VAL A 52 5.46 12.13 32.80
CA VAL A 52 4.47 11.06 32.54
C VAL A 52 4.99 10.19 31.41
N SER A 53 4.89 8.89 31.59
CA SER A 53 5.20 7.87 30.59
C SER A 53 3.92 7.12 30.22
N LEU A 54 3.66 6.96 28.95
CA LEU A 54 2.50 6.26 28.41
C LEU A 54 3.00 5.06 27.59
N PHE A 55 2.57 3.88 27.97
CA PHE A 55 2.84 2.64 27.26
C PHE A 55 1.54 1.90 27.03
N TYR A 56 1.41 1.31 25.86
CA TYR A 56 0.34 0.37 25.59
C TYR A 56 0.78 -1.06 25.88
N SER A 57 -0.13 -1.84 26.44
CA SER A 57 -0.03 -3.29 26.40
C SER A 57 -0.15 -3.79 24.95
N ARG A 58 0.16 -5.03 24.70
CA ARG A 58 -0.01 -5.61 23.35
C ARG A 58 -1.47 -5.65 22.92
N ASP A 59 -2.37 -5.89 23.84
CA ASP A 59 -3.81 -5.91 23.55
C ASP A 59 -4.32 -4.51 23.20
N GLU A 60 -3.89 -3.50 23.92
CA GLU A 60 -4.20 -2.10 23.59
C GLU A 60 -3.59 -1.70 22.25
N ASP A 61 -2.38 -2.17 21.96
CA ASP A 61 -1.71 -1.94 20.68
C ASP A 61 -2.58 -2.45 19.49
N PHE A 62 -3.15 -3.65 19.62
CA PHE A 62 -4.06 -4.20 18.59
C PHE A 62 -5.39 -3.46 18.49
N LEU A 63 -5.85 -2.81 19.53
CA LEU A 63 -7.09 -2.06 19.53
C LEU A 63 -6.94 -0.62 19.04
N PHE A 64 -5.82 0.01 19.36
CA PHE A 64 -5.62 1.44 19.13
C PHE A 64 -4.67 1.76 17.97
N TYR A 65 -3.75 0.88 17.63
CA TYR A 65 -2.91 1.07 16.46
C TYR A 65 -3.63 0.66 15.19
N TRP A 66 -3.32 1.38 14.15
CA TRP A 66 -3.87 1.16 12.86
C TRP A 66 -3.09 0.09 12.10
N GLY A 67 -3.81 -0.77 11.45
CA GLY A 67 -3.27 -1.84 10.65
C GLY A 67 -3.58 -1.68 9.16
N ARG A 68 -3.21 -2.68 8.38
CA ARG A 68 -3.66 -2.79 7.01
C ARG A 68 -5.14 -3.18 6.99
N GLY A 69 -5.95 -2.41 6.24
CA GLY A 69 -7.36 -2.73 6.05
C GLY A 69 -7.53 -4.05 5.28
N THR A 70 -8.51 -4.84 5.70
CA THR A 70 -8.96 -5.95 4.87
C THR A 70 -9.55 -5.42 3.58
N PHE A 71 -9.35 -6.13 2.49
CA PHE A 71 -9.88 -5.77 1.18
C PHE A 71 -10.45 -6.97 0.45
N ARG A 72 -11.36 -6.70 -0.46
CA ARG A 72 -11.90 -7.65 -1.42
C ARG A 72 -11.76 -7.06 -2.80
N SER A 73 -11.26 -7.84 -3.74
CA SER A 73 -11.09 -7.40 -5.11
C SER A 73 -11.77 -8.34 -6.09
N LYS A 74 -12.25 -7.76 -7.18
CA LYS A 74 -12.69 -8.48 -8.37
C LYS A 74 -11.92 -7.91 -9.55
N VAL A 75 -11.15 -8.76 -10.21
CA VAL A 75 -10.33 -8.39 -11.35
C VAL A 75 -10.78 -9.18 -12.58
N ASN A 76 -11.05 -8.49 -13.65
CA ASN A 76 -11.30 -9.08 -14.96
C ASN A 76 -10.21 -8.58 -15.90
N VAL A 77 -9.50 -9.50 -16.53
CA VAL A 77 -8.46 -9.17 -17.52
C VAL A 77 -8.81 -9.80 -18.86
N GLY A 78 -8.54 -9.09 -19.94
CA GLY A 78 -8.72 -9.59 -21.29
C GLY A 78 -7.42 -9.55 -22.07
N PHE A 79 -7.10 -10.64 -22.73
CA PHE A 79 -5.91 -10.80 -23.55
C PHE A 79 -6.28 -11.24 -24.96
N LYS A 80 -5.41 -10.93 -25.92
CA LYS A 80 -5.38 -11.60 -27.21
C LYS A 80 -4.70 -12.96 -27.06
N GLU A 81 -4.85 -13.83 -28.04
CA GLU A 81 -4.19 -15.14 -28.09
C GLU A 81 -2.65 -15.04 -27.99
N ASP A 82 -2.09 -13.95 -28.47
CA ASP A 82 -0.66 -13.68 -28.41
C ASP A 82 -0.18 -13.20 -27.03
N GLY A 83 -1.08 -13.14 -26.03
CA GLY A 83 -0.77 -12.66 -24.67
C GLY A 83 -0.75 -11.13 -24.52
N SER A 84 -1.11 -10.35 -25.52
CA SER A 84 -1.22 -8.90 -25.38
C SER A 84 -2.48 -8.51 -24.58
N MET A 85 -2.31 -7.77 -23.49
CA MET A 85 -3.43 -7.29 -22.66
C MET A 85 -4.22 -6.22 -23.39
N VAL A 86 -5.54 -6.34 -23.38
CA VAL A 86 -6.45 -5.38 -24.04
C VAL A 86 -7.45 -4.75 -23.08
N MET A 87 -7.72 -5.40 -21.95
CA MET A 87 -8.67 -4.92 -20.96
C MET A 87 -8.24 -5.28 -19.56
N MET A 88 -8.43 -4.34 -18.63
CA MET A 88 -8.32 -4.55 -17.20
C MET A 88 -9.47 -3.82 -16.49
N ASP A 89 -10.30 -4.55 -15.79
CA ASP A 89 -11.42 -4.03 -15.01
C ASP A 89 -11.31 -4.52 -13.58
N THR A 90 -11.04 -3.60 -12.68
CA THR A 90 -10.76 -3.89 -11.28
C THR A 90 -11.74 -3.17 -10.36
N ASP A 91 -12.46 -3.94 -9.57
CA ASP A 91 -13.26 -3.45 -8.45
C ASP A 91 -12.58 -3.83 -7.14
N VAL A 92 -12.38 -2.86 -6.27
CA VAL A 92 -11.79 -3.09 -4.95
C VAL A 92 -12.69 -2.49 -3.88
N TRP A 93 -12.98 -3.26 -2.85
CA TRP A 93 -13.63 -2.83 -1.62
C TRP A 93 -12.63 -2.91 -0.48
N ARG A 94 -12.39 -1.82 0.19
CA ARG A 94 -11.49 -1.72 1.31
C ARG A 94 -12.24 -1.33 2.57
N ASN A 95 -11.92 -2.02 3.65
CA ASN A 95 -12.39 -1.66 4.97
C ASN A 95 -11.60 -0.44 5.47
N VAL A 96 -12.32 0.64 5.79
CA VAL A 96 -11.76 1.88 6.35
C VAL A 96 -12.14 2.09 7.82
N SER A 97 -12.78 1.08 8.45
CA SER A 97 -13.17 1.10 9.86
C SER A 97 -14.29 2.08 10.23
N THR A 98 -14.47 2.32 11.54
CA THR A 98 -15.50 3.18 12.13
C THR A 98 -15.25 4.68 11.99
N GLY A 99 -14.34 5.12 11.17
CA GLY A 99 -14.12 6.52 10.91
C GLY A 99 -12.74 7.04 11.28
N GLY A 100 -11.84 6.14 11.56
CA GLY A 100 -10.49 6.52 11.93
C GLY A 100 -9.73 7.25 10.86
N SER A 101 -10.05 7.10 9.62
CA SER A 101 -9.19 7.61 8.56
C SER A 101 -9.97 8.18 7.38
N ILE A 102 -10.91 9.08 7.67
CA ILE A 102 -11.71 9.71 6.62
C ILE A 102 -10.84 10.44 5.57
N GLY A 103 -9.66 10.91 5.96
CA GLY A 103 -8.74 11.57 5.03
C GLY A 103 -7.69 10.64 4.43
N LEU A 104 -6.99 9.89 5.25
CA LEU A 104 -5.84 9.10 4.81
C LEU A 104 -6.23 7.75 4.18
N GLY A 105 -7.29 7.09 4.64
CA GLY A 105 -7.71 5.82 4.06
C GLY A 105 -8.25 5.95 2.63
N THR A 106 -8.92 7.06 2.33
CA THR A 106 -9.33 7.41 0.99
C THR A 106 -8.14 7.90 0.15
N PHE A 107 -7.28 8.71 0.74
CA PHE A 107 -6.11 9.26 0.07
C PHE A 107 -5.10 8.19 -0.34
N GLU A 108 -4.78 7.24 0.54
CA GLU A 108 -3.92 6.10 0.19
C GLU A 108 -4.44 5.32 -0.99
N TYR A 109 -5.73 5.12 -0.96
CA TYR A 109 -6.41 4.39 -1.99
C TYR A 109 -6.50 5.20 -3.29
N ASP A 110 -6.60 6.51 -3.16
CA ASP A 110 -6.58 7.44 -4.28
C ASP A 110 -5.15 7.73 -4.75
N ALA A 111 -4.18 7.76 -3.84
CA ALA A 111 -2.78 8.03 -4.18
C ALA A 111 -2.08 6.88 -4.90
N THR A 112 -2.62 5.67 -4.84
CA THR A 112 -1.99 4.52 -5.46
C THR A 112 -2.92 3.75 -6.40
N PRO A 113 -3.22 4.27 -7.57
CA PRO A 113 -3.79 3.45 -8.66
C PRO A 113 -2.76 2.45 -9.20
N THR A 114 -1.73 2.16 -8.42
CA THR A 114 -0.47 1.56 -8.84
C THR A 114 -0.56 0.12 -9.29
N GLY A 115 -1.52 -0.65 -8.79
CA GLY A 115 -1.66 -2.04 -9.23
C GLY A 115 -1.96 -2.19 -10.72
N ASN A 116 -2.67 -1.21 -11.26
CA ASN A 116 -2.92 -1.19 -12.69
C ASN A 116 -1.78 -0.53 -13.48
N MET A 117 -0.88 0.20 -12.81
CA MET A 117 0.14 1.00 -13.50
C MET A 117 1.13 0.18 -14.30
N LEU A 118 1.56 -0.98 -13.78
CA LEU A 118 2.54 -1.80 -14.47
C LEU A 118 2.09 -2.24 -15.86
N TYR A 119 0.78 -2.34 -16.05
CA TYR A 119 0.17 -2.83 -17.28
C TYR A 119 -0.76 -1.83 -17.95
N SER A 120 -1.03 -0.68 -17.33
CA SER A 120 -2.04 0.27 -17.79
C SER A 120 -1.71 0.96 -19.12
N HIS A 121 -0.43 1.13 -19.43
CA HIS A 121 0.02 1.78 -20.67
C HIS A 121 -0.25 0.92 -21.93
N THR A 122 -0.24 -0.41 -21.78
CA THR A 122 -0.58 -1.33 -22.88
C THR A 122 -2.07 -1.59 -22.95
N CYS A 123 -2.79 -1.37 -21.85
CA CYS A 123 -4.20 -1.70 -21.72
C CYS A 123 -5.09 -0.52 -22.12
N LYS A 124 -5.67 -0.58 -23.30
CA LYS A 124 -6.55 0.49 -23.83
C LYS A 124 -7.85 0.66 -23.05
N HIS A 125 -8.35 -0.41 -22.43
CA HIS A 125 -9.60 -0.43 -21.68
C HIS A 125 -9.31 -0.74 -20.21
N ASN A 126 -8.94 0.29 -19.48
CA ASN A 126 -8.61 0.19 -18.06
C ASN A 126 -9.67 0.89 -17.22
N ARG A 127 -10.25 0.16 -16.26
CA ARG A 127 -11.16 0.70 -15.27
C ARG A 127 -10.78 0.22 -13.88
N LEU A 128 -10.64 1.16 -12.95
CA LEU A 128 -10.45 0.87 -11.53
C LEU A 128 -11.57 1.54 -10.74
N ARG A 129 -12.39 0.74 -10.06
CA ARG A 129 -13.38 1.22 -9.10
C ARG A 129 -12.90 0.94 -7.68
N LYS A 130 -12.91 1.95 -6.86
CA LYS A 130 -12.47 1.92 -5.47
C LYS A 130 -13.65 2.22 -4.55
N ASN A 131 -13.90 1.35 -3.60
CA ASN A 131 -15.00 1.45 -2.66
C ASN A 131 -14.46 1.41 -1.24
N SER A 132 -14.65 2.48 -0.49
CA SER A 132 -14.34 2.53 0.93
C SER A 132 -15.55 2.07 1.73
N VAL A 133 -15.36 1.09 2.60
CA VAL A 133 -16.43 0.48 3.39
C VAL A 133 -16.18 0.73 4.87
N PHE A 134 -17.12 1.39 5.52
CA PHE A 134 -17.08 1.55 6.97
C PHE A 134 -17.53 0.27 7.67
N THR A 135 -16.79 -0.12 8.70
CA THR A 135 -17.09 -1.29 9.52
C THR A 135 -16.82 -1.00 11.00
N ASN A 136 -17.23 -1.91 11.87
CA ASN A 136 -16.96 -1.83 13.31
C ASN A 136 -15.55 -2.34 13.69
N GLY A 137 -14.66 -2.49 12.72
CA GLY A 137 -13.29 -2.92 12.97
C GLY A 137 -12.39 -1.80 13.52
N PRO A 138 -11.16 -2.12 13.94
CA PRO A 138 -10.17 -1.13 14.32
C PRO A 138 -9.78 -0.23 13.15
N GLY A 139 -9.14 0.89 13.43
CA GLY A 139 -8.68 1.83 12.42
C GLY A 139 -7.71 1.20 11.42
N TYR A 140 -7.84 1.58 10.17
CA TYR A 140 -6.93 1.15 9.12
C TYR A 140 -6.36 2.35 8.38
N VAL A 141 -5.05 2.34 8.23
CA VAL A 141 -4.28 3.45 7.65
C VAL A 141 -3.19 2.90 6.73
N GLY A 142 -2.41 3.79 6.17
CA GLY A 142 -1.20 3.46 5.45
C GLY A 142 -0.29 2.52 6.20
N TRP A 143 -0.26 1.30 5.76
CA TRP A 143 0.72 0.32 6.17
C TRP A 143 1.80 0.23 5.10
N GLN A 144 2.94 -0.37 5.40
CA GLN A 144 4.03 -0.57 4.44
C GLN A 144 3.52 -1.00 3.06
N GLY A 145 3.90 -0.26 2.03
CA GLY A 145 3.37 -0.39 0.67
C GLY A 145 2.18 0.53 0.35
N PHE A 146 1.59 1.21 1.33
CA PHE A 146 0.65 2.33 1.20
C PHE A 146 -0.48 2.10 0.17
N GLY A 147 -1.21 0.97 0.29
CA GLY A 147 -2.29 0.57 -0.59
C GLY A 147 -1.85 -0.28 -1.80
N ASN A 148 -0.58 -0.30 -2.13
CA ASN A 148 -0.08 -1.09 -3.25
C ASN A 148 -0.43 -2.59 -3.15
N PRO A 149 -0.23 -3.28 -2.01
CA PRO A 149 -0.53 -4.71 -1.92
C PRO A 149 -1.99 -5.04 -2.22
N GLU A 150 -2.92 -4.16 -1.87
CA GLU A 150 -4.35 -4.35 -2.10
C GLU A 150 -4.72 -4.33 -3.59
N VAL A 151 -3.92 -3.69 -4.39
CA VAL A 151 -4.14 -3.59 -5.84
C VAL A 151 -3.22 -4.53 -6.62
N PHE A 152 -1.95 -4.66 -6.23
CA PHE A 152 -1.01 -5.55 -6.92
C PHE A 152 -1.39 -7.02 -6.79
N LEU A 153 -1.68 -7.50 -5.58
CA LEU A 153 -1.96 -8.90 -5.36
C LEU A 153 -3.05 -9.47 -6.29
N PRO A 154 -4.25 -8.88 -6.36
CA PRO A 154 -5.30 -9.43 -7.21
C PRO A 154 -4.98 -9.32 -8.71
N VAL A 155 -4.24 -8.31 -9.12
CA VAL A 155 -3.83 -8.16 -10.53
C VAL A 155 -2.78 -9.21 -10.89
N GLU A 156 -1.79 -9.42 -10.04
CA GLU A 156 -0.74 -10.43 -10.28
C GLU A 156 -1.29 -11.86 -10.27
N VAL A 157 -2.27 -12.16 -9.41
CA VAL A 157 -2.99 -13.43 -9.45
C VAL A 157 -3.73 -13.60 -10.77
N ALA A 158 -4.42 -12.57 -11.25
CA ALA A 158 -5.11 -12.61 -12.54
C ALA A 158 -4.13 -12.77 -13.72
N MET A 159 -2.92 -12.23 -13.62
CA MET A 159 -1.85 -12.45 -14.61
C MET A 159 -1.39 -13.90 -14.64
N ASP A 160 -1.22 -14.53 -13.49
CA ASP A 160 -0.84 -15.95 -13.41
C ASP A 160 -1.93 -16.86 -13.96
N GLU A 161 -3.19 -16.63 -13.60
CA GLU A 161 -4.32 -17.37 -14.15
C GLU A 161 -4.46 -17.20 -15.68
N ALA A 162 -4.17 -16.00 -16.19
CA ALA A 162 -4.18 -15.74 -17.62
C ALA A 162 -3.04 -16.46 -18.34
N ALA A 163 -1.84 -16.46 -17.74
CA ALA A 163 -0.69 -17.17 -18.28
C ALA A 163 -0.98 -18.67 -18.43
N GLU A 164 -1.58 -19.27 -17.40
CA GLU A 164 -1.99 -20.67 -17.43
C GLU A 164 -3.02 -20.95 -18.55
N LYS A 165 -4.08 -20.14 -18.62
CA LYS A 165 -5.13 -20.30 -19.63
C LYS A 165 -4.64 -20.12 -21.08
N LEU A 166 -3.66 -19.24 -21.27
CA LEU A 166 -3.07 -18.97 -22.59
C LEU A 166 -1.94 -19.96 -22.94
N GLY A 167 -1.46 -20.76 -21.98
CA GLY A 167 -0.30 -21.61 -22.17
C GLY A 167 0.99 -20.81 -22.38
N ILE A 168 1.08 -19.61 -21.84
CA ILE A 168 2.23 -18.72 -21.93
C ILE A 168 2.96 -18.74 -20.59
N ASP A 169 4.30 -18.74 -20.62
CA ASP A 169 5.09 -18.61 -19.40
C ASP A 169 4.73 -17.33 -18.64
N PRO A 170 4.45 -17.37 -17.33
CA PRO A 170 4.02 -16.19 -16.57
C PRO A 170 5.06 -15.08 -16.54
N VAL A 171 6.36 -15.37 -16.64
CA VAL A 171 7.40 -14.34 -16.78
C VAL A 171 7.31 -13.70 -18.16
N GLU A 172 7.12 -14.49 -19.20
CA GLU A 172 7.01 -13.98 -20.57
C GLU A 172 5.72 -13.16 -20.77
N LEU A 173 4.61 -13.53 -20.12
CA LEU A 173 3.40 -12.74 -20.15
C LEU A 173 3.60 -11.36 -19.52
N ARG A 174 4.33 -11.29 -18.40
CA ARG A 174 4.70 -10.03 -17.74
C ARG A 174 5.68 -9.24 -18.59
N ARG A 175 6.69 -9.88 -19.13
CA ARG A 175 7.69 -9.29 -20.04
C ARG A 175 7.02 -8.59 -21.23
N LYS A 176 5.98 -9.18 -21.75
CA LYS A 176 5.22 -8.64 -22.89
C LYS A 176 4.39 -7.40 -22.51
N ASN A 177 3.85 -7.36 -21.29
CA ASN A 177 2.82 -6.41 -20.91
C ASN A 177 3.29 -5.34 -19.91
N HIS A 178 4.48 -5.43 -19.33
CA HIS A 178 4.92 -4.43 -18.37
C HIS A 178 5.31 -3.11 -19.03
N MET A 179 5.28 -2.06 -18.22
CA MET A 179 5.65 -0.71 -18.61
C MET A 179 7.11 -0.61 -19.01
N ARG A 180 7.40 0.10 -20.08
CA ARG A 180 8.74 0.35 -20.63
C ARG A 180 9.19 1.78 -20.34
N GLN A 181 10.49 2.03 -20.50
CA GLN A 181 11.03 3.38 -20.44
C GLN A 181 10.32 4.29 -21.46
N GLY A 182 9.89 5.45 -21.01
CA GLY A 182 9.18 6.43 -21.82
C GLY A 182 7.66 6.24 -21.86
N ASP A 183 7.14 5.13 -21.33
CA ASP A 183 5.70 4.96 -21.21
C ASP A 183 5.11 5.92 -20.19
N ASN A 184 3.96 6.49 -20.51
CA ASN A 184 3.20 7.30 -19.61
C ASN A 184 2.38 6.41 -18.68
N TYR A 185 2.63 6.52 -17.38
CA TYR A 185 1.81 5.84 -16.41
C TYR A 185 0.72 6.77 -15.87
N LEU A 186 -0.51 6.27 -15.94
CA LEU A 186 -1.67 6.95 -15.39
C LEU A 186 -1.60 6.88 -13.87
N SER A 187 -1.03 7.89 -13.25
CA SER A 187 -1.00 8.02 -11.80
C SER A 187 -1.90 9.16 -11.34
N LEU A 188 -2.20 9.17 -10.07
CA LEU A 188 -2.82 10.32 -9.40
C LEU A 188 -1.98 11.58 -9.48
N ALA A 189 -0.70 11.42 -9.61
CA ALA A 189 0.18 12.52 -9.93
C ALA A 189 -0.30 13.27 -11.19
N TYR A 190 -1.11 12.61 -12.01
CA TYR A 190 -1.73 13.26 -13.18
C TYR A 190 -2.61 14.45 -12.80
N GLU A 191 -3.36 14.38 -11.71
CA GLU A 191 -4.18 15.51 -11.24
C GLU A 191 -3.34 16.62 -10.61
N PHE A 192 -2.21 16.28 -10.00
CA PHE A 192 -1.38 17.23 -9.24
C PHE A 192 -0.07 17.63 -9.91
N SER A 193 0.49 16.79 -10.76
CA SER A 193 1.84 16.99 -11.33
C SER A 193 1.92 16.79 -12.84
N GLY A 194 0.81 16.52 -13.52
CA GLY A 194 0.80 16.25 -14.95
C GLY A 194 1.32 14.84 -15.33
N PRO A 195 1.52 14.59 -16.62
CA PRO A 195 1.94 13.28 -17.11
C PRO A 195 3.27 12.83 -16.48
N GLN A 196 3.31 11.58 -16.06
CA GLN A 196 4.50 10.95 -15.51
C GLN A 196 4.98 9.86 -16.49
N PHE A 197 6.27 9.84 -16.75
CA PHE A 197 6.88 8.90 -17.67
C PHE A 197 7.88 8.00 -16.95
N ALA A 198 7.89 6.72 -17.31
CA ALA A 198 8.86 5.79 -16.79
C ALA A 198 10.28 6.20 -17.24
N SER A 199 11.15 6.48 -16.29
CA SER A 199 12.51 6.96 -16.57
C SER A 199 13.46 5.82 -16.93
N ARG A 200 13.18 4.58 -16.53
CA ARG A 200 14.01 3.39 -16.77
C ARG A 200 13.13 2.16 -16.94
N ASP A 201 13.63 1.19 -17.69
CA ASP A 201 13.08 -0.16 -17.80
C ASP A 201 13.88 -1.12 -16.89
N GLY A 202 13.69 -0.96 -15.57
CA GLY A 202 14.37 -1.84 -14.61
C GLY A 202 13.68 -3.19 -14.42
N ILE A 203 12.44 -3.34 -14.86
CA ILE A 203 11.68 -4.59 -14.70
C ILE A 203 12.27 -5.69 -15.54
N GLU A 204 12.68 -5.38 -16.78
CA GLU A 204 13.33 -6.35 -17.68
C GLU A 204 14.60 -6.93 -17.04
N GLU A 205 15.44 -6.08 -16.49
CA GLU A 205 16.67 -6.51 -15.81
C GLU A 205 16.34 -7.37 -14.58
N CYS A 206 15.37 -6.96 -13.77
CA CYS A 206 14.92 -7.73 -12.61
C CYS A 206 14.40 -9.12 -12.99
N LEU A 207 13.60 -9.21 -14.04
CA LEU A 207 13.07 -10.48 -14.53
C LEU A 207 14.19 -11.40 -15.02
N ASN A 208 15.18 -10.88 -15.74
CA ASN A 208 16.32 -11.64 -16.23
C ASN A 208 17.16 -12.19 -15.07
N VAL A 209 17.57 -11.32 -14.15
CA VAL A 209 18.39 -11.70 -13.00
C VAL A 209 17.67 -12.68 -12.08
N ALA A 210 16.39 -12.45 -11.82
CA ALA A 210 15.62 -13.33 -10.96
C ALA A 210 15.40 -14.71 -11.60
N SER A 211 15.05 -14.76 -12.88
CA SER A 211 14.84 -16.01 -13.61
C SER A 211 16.10 -16.85 -13.68
N GLU A 212 17.25 -16.23 -13.90
CA GLU A 212 18.55 -16.91 -13.90
C GLU A 212 18.88 -17.46 -12.50
N LYS A 213 18.74 -16.65 -11.47
CA LYS A 213 19.10 -17.04 -10.09
C LYS A 213 18.29 -18.19 -9.52
N VAL A 214 17.03 -18.33 -9.92
CA VAL A 214 16.14 -19.41 -9.46
C VAL A 214 16.06 -20.57 -10.46
N ASP A 215 16.84 -20.51 -11.54
CA ASP A 215 16.79 -21.48 -12.64
C ASP A 215 15.33 -21.71 -13.11
N TRP A 216 14.66 -20.61 -13.44
CA TRP A 216 13.23 -20.61 -13.76
C TRP A 216 12.85 -21.59 -14.87
N ALA A 217 13.75 -21.83 -15.83
CA ALA A 217 13.52 -22.71 -16.96
C ALA A 217 13.40 -24.19 -16.54
N SER A 218 14.09 -24.59 -15.46
CA SER A 218 14.08 -25.97 -14.96
C SER A 218 13.06 -26.23 -13.86
N ARG A 219 12.24 -25.23 -13.49
CA ARG A 219 11.28 -25.36 -12.41
C ARG A 219 10.29 -26.49 -12.63
N THR A 220 9.96 -27.21 -11.59
CA THR A 220 8.85 -28.14 -11.59
C THR A 220 7.52 -27.36 -11.53
N PRO A 221 6.58 -27.61 -12.46
CA PRO A 221 5.26 -26.98 -12.37
C PRO A 221 4.60 -27.34 -11.02
N PRO A 222 3.76 -26.46 -10.48
CA PRO A 222 2.97 -26.78 -9.30
C PRO A 222 2.21 -28.09 -9.53
N SER A 223 2.23 -29.00 -8.55
CA SER A 223 1.40 -30.20 -8.60
C SER A 223 -0.07 -29.78 -8.62
N GLN A 224 -0.81 -30.23 -9.62
CA GLN A 224 -2.26 -30.07 -9.69
C GLN A 224 -2.95 -30.83 -8.58
#